data_bce69c0f2de072a8ed28ed742cd1ccdc
#
_entry.id   bce69c0f2de072a8ed28ed742cd1ccdc
#
_cell.length_a   1.000
_cell.length_b   1.000
_cell.length_c   1.000
_cell.angle_alpha   90.00
_cell.angle_beta   90.00
_cell.angle_gamma   90.00
#
_symmetry.space_group_name_H-M   'P 1'
#
loop_
_entity.id
_entity.type
_entity.pdbx_description
1 polymer ?
#
loop_
_entity_poly.entity_id
_entity_poly.type
_entity_poly.pdbx_seq_one_letter_code
_entity_poly.pdbx_strand_id
1 'polypeptide(L)'
;VPSLKDEFLFATASFDNNLSTEQIDAIKSDLGSKGYEGQTIQDQIGSAAQFIQIFQIALNSFGAIALVAATFGIVNTLLMAVNERTREIGLAKALGMSRRTVFSLFSLEAVLIGFWGSILGIFAAIGAGALFNNVATKSFLKDFEGLHMSFPLINNLAIIGLIMLIAFLAGTLPSRRASKLDPIEALRYE
;
A
#
# COMPACT_ATOMS: atom_id res chain seq x y z
N VAL A 1 24.22 -34.69 -41.45
CA VAL A 1 23.88 -33.72 -40.39
C VAL A 1 24.81 -32.56 -40.58
N PRO A 2 24.32 -31.34 -40.96
CA PRO A 2 25.18 -30.18 -41.05
C PRO A 2 25.70 -29.87 -39.62
N SER A 3 27.01 -29.62 -39.55
CA SER A 3 27.67 -29.29 -38.27
C SER A 3 27.18 -27.93 -37.78
N LEU A 4 26.52 -27.87 -36.64
CA LEU A 4 26.10 -26.67 -35.91
C LEU A 4 27.28 -25.78 -35.41
N LYS A 5 28.41 -25.83 -36.11
CA LYS A 5 29.64 -25.14 -35.67
C LYS A 5 29.64 -23.63 -35.84
N ASP A 6 28.68 -23.06 -36.54
CA ASP A 6 28.64 -21.63 -36.89
C ASP A 6 27.30 -20.93 -36.59
N GLU A 7 26.42 -21.55 -35.78
CA GLU A 7 25.18 -20.94 -35.31
C GLU A 7 25.35 -20.39 -33.91
N PHE A 8 25.50 -19.09 -33.78
CA PHE A 8 25.49 -18.38 -32.51
C PHE A 8 24.04 -18.06 -32.09
N LEU A 9 23.64 -18.48 -30.93
CA LEU A 9 22.31 -18.18 -30.39
C LEU A 9 22.13 -16.69 -30.01
N PHE A 10 23.25 -16.03 -29.71
CA PHE A 10 23.28 -14.59 -29.47
C PHE A 10 24.69 -14.05 -29.69
N ALA A 11 24.76 -12.78 -30.07
CA ALA A 11 26.00 -12.04 -30.20
C ALA A 11 25.87 -10.70 -29.49
N THR A 12 26.88 -10.30 -28.75
CA THR A 12 26.91 -9.00 -28.08
C THR A 12 27.83 -8.06 -28.86
N ALA A 13 27.29 -6.92 -29.31
CA ALA A 13 28.06 -5.86 -29.95
C ALA A 13 28.18 -4.67 -28.98
N SER A 14 29.39 -4.19 -28.78
CA SER A 14 29.65 -2.95 -28.05
C SER A 14 29.83 -1.81 -29.03
N PHE A 15 29.13 -0.72 -28.82
CA PHE A 15 29.26 0.50 -29.61
C PHE A 15 29.49 1.71 -28.71
N ASP A 16 29.98 2.80 -29.31
CA ASP A 16 30.31 4.02 -28.57
C ASP A 16 29.07 4.65 -27.92
N ASN A 17 29.19 5.11 -26.69
CA ASN A 17 28.09 5.69 -25.89
C ASN A 17 27.50 6.99 -26.48
N ASN A 18 28.00 7.48 -27.58
CA ASN A 18 27.61 8.74 -28.24
C ASN A 18 26.51 8.59 -29.30
N LEU A 19 25.95 7.37 -29.49
CA LEU A 19 24.88 7.18 -30.46
C LEU A 19 23.55 7.77 -29.95
N SER A 20 22.88 8.51 -30.85
CA SER A 20 21.52 9.00 -30.53
C SER A 20 20.51 7.84 -30.57
N THR A 21 19.37 8.01 -29.91
CA THR A 21 18.27 7.02 -29.90
C THR A 21 17.82 6.67 -31.32
N GLU A 22 17.77 7.67 -32.22
CA GLU A 22 17.41 7.48 -33.62
C GLU A 22 18.41 6.58 -34.41
N GLN A 23 19.70 6.71 -34.09
CA GLN A 23 20.73 5.86 -34.68
C GLN A 23 20.65 4.43 -34.19
N ILE A 24 20.33 4.23 -32.91
CA ILE A 24 20.11 2.91 -32.31
C ILE A 24 18.89 2.24 -32.93
N ASP A 25 17.80 2.98 -33.14
CA ASP A 25 16.57 2.46 -33.75
C ASP A 25 16.80 2.12 -35.25
N ALA A 26 17.61 2.91 -35.95
CA ALA A 26 18.02 2.59 -37.35
C ALA A 26 18.81 1.27 -37.40
N ILE A 27 19.76 1.07 -36.47
CA ILE A 27 20.55 -0.18 -36.41
C ILE A 27 19.63 -1.38 -36.08
N LYS A 28 18.67 -1.23 -35.15
CA LYS A 28 17.69 -2.28 -34.84
C LYS A 28 16.83 -2.63 -36.06
N SER A 29 16.39 -1.61 -36.82
CA SER A 29 15.61 -1.81 -38.04
C SER A 29 16.40 -2.54 -39.12
N ASP A 30 17.68 -2.22 -39.31
CA ASP A 30 18.57 -2.90 -40.26
C ASP A 30 18.82 -4.37 -39.84
N LEU A 31 19.04 -4.61 -38.54
CA LEU A 31 19.14 -5.97 -37.98
C LEU A 31 17.84 -6.75 -38.17
N GLY A 32 16.69 -6.13 -37.95
CA GLY A 32 15.36 -6.74 -38.15
C GLY A 32 15.13 -7.14 -39.60
N SER A 33 15.58 -6.31 -40.57
CA SER A 33 15.51 -6.63 -42.03
C SER A 33 16.35 -7.84 -42.41
N LYS A 34 17.39 -8.16 -41.64
CA LYS A 34 18.29 -9.30 -41.81
C LYS A 34 17.88 -10.54 -41.01
N GLY A 35 16.73 -10.48 -40.30
CA GLY A 35 16.20 -11.59 -39.52
C GLY A 35 16.79 -11.70 -38.10
N TYR A 36 17.50 -10.68 -37.63
CA TYR A 36 18.05 -10.63 -36.27
C TYR A 36 17.24 -9.72 -35.37
N GLU A 37 16.99 -10.13 -34.12
CA GLU A 37 16.35 -9.29 -33.12
C GLU A 37 17.42 -8.55 -32.31
N GLY A 38 17.52 -7.24 -32.50
CA GLY A 38 18.43 -6.37 -31.77
C GLY A 38 17.79 -5.82 -30.51
N GLN A 39 18.33 -6.15 -29.34
CA GLN A 39 17.90 -5.59 -28.05
C GLN A 39 19.06 -4.85 -27.40
N THR A 40 18.79 -3.63 -26.93
CA THR A 40 19.76 -2.88 -26.12
C THR A 40 19.59 -3.22 -24.63
N ILE A 41 20.62 -2.96 -23.82
CA ILE A 41 20.52 -3.05 -22.35
C ILE A 41 19.39 -2.14 -21.85
N GLN A 42 19.19 -0.99 -22.51
CA GLN A 42 18.12 -0.05 -22.17
C GLN A 42 16.71 -0.63 -22.39
N ASP A 43 16.52 -1.43 -23.44
CA ASP A 43 15.24 -2.11 -23.70
C ASP A 43 14.97 -3.20 -22.66
N GLN A 44 16.00 -3.94 -22.26
CA GLN A 44 15.89 -4.95 -21.20
C GLN A 44 15.57 -4.32 -19.83
N ILE A 45 16.24 -3.21 -19.49
CA ILE A 45 15.93 -2.45 -18.29
C ILE A 45 14.51 -1.87 -18.37
N GLY A 46 14.11 -1.35 -19.54
CA GLY A 46 12.77 -0.80 -19.75
C GLY A 46 11.67 -1.85 -19.58
N SER A 47 11.84 -3.05 -20.13
CA SER A 47 10.87 -4.14 -19.98
C SER A 47 10.80 -4.63 -18.53
N ALA A 48 11.94 -4.77 -17.84
CA ALA A 48 11.98 -5.13 -16.43
C ALA A 48 11.30 -4.06 -15.56
N ALA A 49 11.55 -2.77 -15.82
CA ALA A 49 10.92 -1.65 -15.13
C ALA A 49 9.39 -1.65 -15.35
N GLN A 50 8.92 -1.97 -16.55
CA GLN A 50 7.51 -2.09 -16.85
C GLN A 50 6.84 -3.23 -16.07
N PHE A 51 7.48 -4.38 -15.97
CA PHE A 51 6.99 -5.49 -15.11
C PHE A 51 6.88 -5.06 -13.65
N ILE A 52 7.91 -4.41 -13.11
CA ILE A 52 7.92 -3.90 -11.74
C ILE A 52 6.77 -2.90 -11.54
N GLN A 53 6.55 -2.00 -12.49
CA GLN A 53 5.47 -1.01 -12.43
C GLN A 53 4.08 -1.67 -12.42
N ILE A 54 3.84 -2.66 -13.27
CA ILE A 54 2.57 -3.41 -13.29
C ILE A 54 2.34 -4.10 -11.93
N PHE A 55 3.37 -4.74 -11.41
CA PHE A 55 3.30 -5.41 -10.10
C PHE A 55 3.02 -4.41 -8.97
N GLN A 56 3.64 -3.24 -9.02
CA GLN A 56 3.45 -2.15 -8.06
C GLN A 56 2.02 -1.60 -8.12
N ILE A 57 1.45 -1.41 -9.32
CA ILE A 57 0.06 -0.99 -9.49
C ILE A 57 -0.90 -2.04 -8.92
N ALA A 58 -0.67 -3.32 -9.19
CA ALA A 58 -1.48 -4.40 -8.64
C ALA A 58 -1.46 -4.42 -7.11
N LEU A 59 -0.25 -4.38 -6.50
CA LEU A 59 -0.10 -4.35 -5.04
C LEU A 59 -0.74 -3.11 -4.40
N ASN A 60 -0.58 -1.93 -5.00
CA ASN A 60 -1.21 -0.71 -4.53
C ASN A 60 -2.74 -0.78 -4.61
N SER A 61 -3.29 -1.43 -5.65
CA SER A 61 -4.72 -1.66 -5.80
C SER A 61 -5.26 -2.57 -4.70
N PHE A 62 -4.57 -3.66 -4.38
CA PHE A 62 -4.91 -4.51 -3.23
C PHE A 62 -4.85 -3.75 -1.91
N GLY A 63 -3.82 -2.93 -1.71
CA GLY A 63 -3.69 -2.05 -0.54
C GLY A 63 -4.86 -1.06 -0.42
N ALA A 64 -5.27 -0.45 -1.54
CA ALA A 64 -6.41 0.46 -1.56
C ALA A 64 -7.73 -0.25 -1.20
N ILE A 65 -7.97 -1.44 -1.74
CA ILE A 65 -9.15 -2.25 -1.39
C ILE A 65 -9.14 -2.62 0.09
N ALA A 66 -7.99 -3.03 0.62
CA ALA A 66 -7.83 -3.35 2.04
C ALA A 66 -8.13 -2.14 2.94
N LEU A 67 -7.68 -0.93 2.56
CA LEU A 67 -7.98 0.31 3.28
C LEU A 67 -9.48 0.63 3.27
N VAL A 68 -10.15 0.44 2.14
CA VAL A 68 -11.60 0.62 2.04
C VAL A 68 -12.32 -0.37 2.96
N ALA A 69 -11.95 -1.65 2.94
CA ALA A 69 -12.53 -2.67 3.82
C ALA A 69 -12.31 -2.34 5.30
N ALA A 70 -11.10 -1.91 5.68
CA ALA A 70 -10.78 -1.47 7.04
C ALA A 70 -11.61 -0.26 7.46
N THR A 71 -11.85 0.70 6.55
CA THR A 71 -12.69 1.88 6.78
C THR A 71 -14.12 1.46 7.15
N PHE A 72 -14.71 0.53 6.39
CA PHE A 72 -16.03 -0.03 6.74
C PHE A 72 -16.03 -0.77 8.08
N GLY A 73 -14.94 -1.50 8.40
CA GLY A 73 -14.75 -2.14 9.68
C GLY A 73 -14.81 -1.15 10.85
N ILE A 74 -14.07 -0.03 10.75
CA ILE A 74 -14.07 1.04 11.77
C ILE A 74 -15.48 1.64 11.93
N VAL A 75 -16.13 1.98 10.81
CA VAL A 75 -17.49 2.54 10.83
C VAL A 75 -18.45 1.59 11.53
N ASN A 76 -18.45 0.31 11.17
CA ASN A 76 -19.35 -0.69 11.72
C ASN A 76 -19.11 -0.90 13.22
N THR A 77 -17.85 -1.05 13.63
CA THR A 77 -17.46 -1.23 15.03
C THR A 77 -17.90 -0.06 15.90
N LEU A 78 -17.66 1.18 15.43
CA LEU A 78 -18.06 2.37 16.18
C LEU A 78 -19.57 2.57 16.20
N LEU A 79 -20.31 2.23 15.11
CA LEU A 79 -21.77 2.27 15.13
C LEU A 79 -22.35 1.27 16.14
N MET A 80 -21.78 0.07 16.21
CA MET A 80 -22.16 -0.93 17.18
C MET A 80 -21.90 -0.44 18.62
N ALA A 81 -20.70 0.10 18.88
CA ALA A 81 -20.34 0.67 20.17
C ALA A 81 -21.26 1.84 20.57
N VAL A 82 -21.65 2.71 19.64
CA VAL A 82 -22.63 3.79 19.91
C VAL A 82 -23.99 3.21 20.30
N ASN A 83 -24.46 2.18 19.58
CA ASN A 83 -25.74 1.55 19.88
C ASN A 83 -25.74 0.87 21.26
N GLU A 84 -24.68 0.14 21.60
CA GLU A 84 -24.52 -0.53 22.89
C GLU A 84 -24.45 0.45 24.06
N ARG A 85 -23.84 1.63 23.85
CA ARG A 85 -23.66 2.66 24.88
C ARG A 85 -24.67 3.81 24.77
N THR A 86 -25.77 3.64 24.03
CA THR A 86 -26.77 4.70 23.78
C THR A 86 -27.30 5.30 25.08
N ARG A 87 -27.64 4.47 26.09
CA ARG A 87 -28.14 4.91 27.39
C ARG A 87 -27.11 5.70 28.20
N GLU A 88 -25.82 5.27 28.16
CA GLU A 88 -24.73 5.98 28.84
C GLU A 88 -24.50 7.36 28.23
N ILE A 89 -24.52 7.43 26.88
CA ILE A 89 -24.40 8.69 26.13
C ILE A 89 -25.58 9.62 26.46
N GLY A 90 -26.78 9.08 26.50
CA GLY A 90 -28.00 9.82 26.88
C GLY A 90 -27.89 10.40 28.29
N LEU A 91 -27.46 9.58 29.27
CA LEU A 91 -27.24 10.01 30.63
C LEU A 91 -26.16 11.11 30.74
N ALA A 92 -25.03 10.91 30.09
CA ALA A 92 -23.97 11.91 30.09
C ALA A 92 -24.43 13.26 29.49
N LYS A 93 -25.25 13.22 28.45
CA LYS A 93 -25.84 14.42 27.86
C LYS A 93 -26.89 15.07 28.72
N ALA A 94 -27.71 14.29 29.46
CA ALA A 94 -28.65 14.79 30.44
C ALA A 94 -27.92 15.50 31.60
N LEU A 95 -26.73 15.04 31.98
CA LEU A 95 -25.85 15.65 32.97
C LEU A 95 -25.05 16.86 32.42
N GLY A 96 -25.28 17.28 31.15
CA GLY A 96 -24.70 18.50 30.59
C GLY A 96 -23.55 18.27 29.62
N MET A 97 -23.22 17.04 29.20
CA MET A 97 -22.19 16.79 28.19
C MET A 97 -22.59 17.40 26.82
N SER A 98 -21.71 18.21 26.27
CA SER A 98 -21.97 18.89 24.99
C SER A 98 -21.90 17.92 23.80
N ARG A 99 -22.61 18.26 22.72
CA ARG A 99 -22.54 17.51 21.44
C ARG A 99 -21.11 17.45 20.90
N ARG A 100 -20.33 18.50 21.08
CA ARG A 100 -18.92 18.55 20.63
C ARG A 100 -18.05 17.56 21.40
N THR A 101 -18.26 17.45 22.70
CA THR A 101 -17.53 16.52 23.57
C THR A 101 -17.83 15.06 23.18
N VAL A 102 -19.10 14.72 22.94
CA VAL A 102 -19.48 13.38 22.47
C VAL A 102 -18.83 13.09 21.10
N PHE A 103 -18.91 14.03 20.16
CA PHE A 103 -18.29 13.89 18.86
C PHE A 103 -16.79 13.66 18.98
N SER A 104 -16.06 14.47 19.75
CA SER A 104 -14.61 14.34 19.91
C SER A 104 -14.20 13.02 20.56
N LEU A 105 -15.00 12.51 21.51
CA LEU A 105 -14.74 11.23 22.16
C LEU A 105 -14.70 10.07 21.16
N PHE A 106 -15.75 9.91 20.36
CA PHE A 106 -15.83 8.85 19.35
C PHE A 106 -14.88 9.06 18.17
N SER A 107 -14.60 10.33 17.80
CA SER A 107 -13.60 10.63 16.78
C SER A 107 -12.20 10.28 17.25
N LEU A 108 -11.87 10.53 18.52
CA LEU A 108 -10.59 10.13 19.09
C LEU A 108 -10.47 8.59 19.19
N GLU A 109 -11.54 7.90 19.53
CA GLU A 109 -11.58 6.44 19.56
C GLU A 109 -11.26 5.86 18.15
N ALA A 110 -11.85 6.42 17.09
CA ALA A 110 -11.53 6.06 15.71
C ALA A 110 -10.04 6.26 15.38
N VAL A 111 -9.47 7.41 15.74
CA VAL A 111 -8.06 7.73 15.51
C VAL A 111 -7.14 6.76 16.26
N LEU A 112 -7.48 6.41 17.50
CA LEU A 112 -6.72 5.44 18.30
C LEU A 112 -6.74 4.04 17.67
N ILE A 113 -7.89 3.60 17.13
CA ILE A 113 -7.98 2.35 16.38
C ILE A 113 -7.04 2.39 15.17
N GLY A 114 -7.07 3.48 14.40
CA GLY A 114 -6.17 3.67 13.26
C GLY A 114 -4.69 3.71 13.65
N PHE A 115 -4.36 4.38 14.75
CA PHE A 115 -3.00 4.49 15.28
C PHE A 115 -2.44 3.12 15.69
N TRP A 116 -3.14 2.40 16.55
CA TRP A 116 -2.68 1.07 16.99
C TRP A 116 -2.68 0.06 15.85
N GLY A 117 -3.70 0.10 14.97
CA GLY A 117 -3.76 -0.76 13.78
C GLY A 117 -2.57 -0.52 12.84
N SER A 118 -2.21 0.74 12.59
CA SER A 118 -1.06 1.07 11.74
C SER A 118 0.29 0.65 12.35
N ILE A 119 0.47 0.83 13.66
CA ILE A 119 1.67 0.38 14.36
C ILE A 119 1.82 -1.15 14.25
N LEU A 120 0.76 -1.90 14.58
CA LEU A 120 0.79 -3.35 14.48
C LEU A 120 1.04 -3.82 13.04
N GLY A 121 0.42 -3.16 12.05
CA GLY A 121 0.64 -3.43 10.63
C GLY A 121 2.08 -3.20 10.20
N ILE A 122 2.71 -2.11 10.62
CA ILE A 122 4.11 -1.81 10.33
C ILE A 122 5.04 -2.84 10.99
N PHE A 123 4.81 -3.20 12.25
CA PHE A 123 5.61 -4.24 12.90
C PHE A 123 5.49 -5.59 12.19
N ALA A 124 4.27 -5.97 11.77
CA ALA A 124 4.05 -7.17 10.97
C ALA A 124 4.79 -7.11 9.62
N ALA A 125 4.74 -5.96 8.94
CA ALA A 125 5.43 -5.76 7.66
C ALA A 125 6.95 -5.82 7.81
N ILE A 126 7.53 -5.19 8.85
CA ILE A 126 8.96 -5.25 9.15
C ILE A 126 9.37 -6.69 9.48
N GLY A 127 8.58 -7.40 10.28
CA GLY A 127 8.84 -8.80 10.62
C GLY A 127 8.82 -9.70 9.38
N ALA A 128 7.81 -9.56 8.53
CA ALA A 128 7.72 -10.30 7.27
C ALA A 128 8.89 -9.95 6.32
N GLY A 129 9.25 -8.67 6.21
CA GLY A 129 10.38 -8.22 5.41
C GLY A 129 11.73 -8.75 5.92
N ALA A 130 11.92 -8.81 7.24
CA ALA A 130 13.12 -9.39 7.84
C ALA A 130 13.23 -10.91 7.58
N LEU A 131 12.10 -11.63 7.66
CA LEU A 131 12.03 -13.04 7.30
C LEU A 131 12.34 -13.23 5.81
N PHE A 132 11.75 -12.42 4.94
CA PHE A 132 12.02 -12.45 3.50
C PHE A 132 13.49 -12.19 3.22
N ASN A 133 14.07 -11.12 3.75
CA ASN A 133 15.49 -10.81 3.57
C ASN A 133 16.39 -11.96 4.02
N ASN A 134 16.06 -12.63 5.14
CA ASN A 134 16.87 -13.73 5.67
C ASN A 134 16.77 -15.01 4.82
N VAL A 135 15.58 -15.33 4.30
CA VAL A 135 15.34 -16.53 3.49
C VAL A 135 15.80 -16.30 2.06
N ALA A 136 15.44 -15.16 1.45
CA ALA A 136 15.77 -14.85 0.07
C ALA A 136 17.27 -14.74 -0.17
N THR A 137 18.01 -14.08 0.73
CA THR A 137 19.48 -13.95 0.62
C THR A 137 20.22 -15.27 0.82
N LYS A 138 19.67 -16.22 1.58
CA LYS A 138 20.32 -17.52 1.85
C LYS A 138 20.05 -18.58 0.80
N SER A 139 18.88 -18.56 0.14
CA SER A 139 18.42 -19.71 -0.66
C SER A 139 18.26 -19.43 -2.18
N PHE A 140 17.81 -18.27 -2.58
CA PHE A 140 17.40 -18.04 -3.98
C PHE A 140 18.10 -16.87 -4.68
N LEU A 141 18.61 -15.90 -3.92
CA LEU A 141 19.13 -14.64 -4.45
C LEU A 141 20.60 -14.42 -4.08
N LYS A 142 21.38 -15.49 -3.93
CA LYS A 142 22.84 -15.38 -3.66
C LYS A 142 23.59 -14.55 -4.70
N ASP A 143 23.10 -14.54 -5.94
CA ASP A 143 23.71 -13.82 -7.06
C ASP A 143 23.14 -12.40 -7.26
N PHE A 144 22.11 -12.02 -6.49
CA PHE A 144 21.51 -10.69 -6.53
C PHE A 144 21.86 -9.91 -5.26
N GLU A 145 23.12 -9.55 -5.10
CA GLU A 145 23.59 -8.64 -4.06
C GLU A 145 22.89 -7.28 -4.23
N GLY A 146 21.95 -6.94 -3.34
CA GLY A 146 21.30 -5.62 -3.32
C GLY A 146 19.78 -5.62 -3.20
N LEU A 147 19.09 -6.77 -3.31
CA LEU A 147 17.64 -6.84 -3.11
C LEU A 147 17.32 -6.94 -1.60
N HIS A 148 17.20 -5.78 -0.94
CA HIS A 148 16.78 -5.70 0.46
C HIS A 148 15.47 -4.93 0.59
N MET A 149 14.50 -5.50 1.32
CA MET A 149 13.34 -4.75 1.76
C MET A 149 13.78 -3.71 2.79
N SER A 150 13.61 -2.44 2.46
CA SER A 150 13.94 -1.29 3.31
C SER A 150 12.65 -0.61 3.79
N PHE A 151 12.60 -0.28 5.08
CA PHE A 151 11.47 0.40 5.72
C PHE A 151 11.92 1.78 6.25
N PRO A 152 12.06 2.79 5.39
CA PRO A 152 12.50 4.11 5.82
C PRO A 152 11.49 4.73 6.80
N LEU A 153 11.99 5.28 7.89
CA LEU A 153 11.18 5.81 8.99
C LEU A 153 10.16 6.87 8.53
N ILE A 154 10.57 7.73 7.61
CA ILE A 154 9.70 8.80 7.10
C ILE A 154 8.48 8.25 6.37
N ASN A 155 8.63 7.18 5.60
CA ASN A 155 7.52 6.53 4.89
C ASN A 155 6.57 5.86 5.88
N ASN A 156 7.11 5.20 6.91
CA ASN A 156 6.31 4.58 7.95
C ASN A 156 5.49 5.61 8.74
N LEU A 157 6.07 6.76 9.08
CA LEU A 157 5.36 7.86 9.73
C LEU A 157 4.28 8.47 8.83
N ALA A 158 4.55 8.60 7.53
CA ALA A 158 3.56 9.07 6.56
C ALA A 158 2.37 8.09 6.45
N ILE A 159 2.62 6.78 6.46
CA ILE A 159 1.57 5.74 6.44
C ILE A 159 0.74 5.81 7.73
N ILE A 160 1.36 5.93 8.91
CA ILE A 160 0.63 6.09 10.17
C ILE A 160 -0.29 7.32 10.09
N GLY A 161 0.23 8.47 9.67
CA GLY A 161 -0.55 9.70 9.54
C GLY A 161 -1.72 9.55 8.56
N LEU A 162 -1.51 8.90 7.42
CA LEU A 162 -2.54 8.63 6.42
C LEU A 162 -3.65 7.72 7.00
N ILE A 163 -3.29 6.63 7.67
CA ILE A 163 -4.24 5.70 8.27
C ILE A 163 -5.03 6.38 9.39
N MET A 164 -4.40 7.19 10.23
CA MET A 164 -5.08 7.99 11.25
C MET A 164 -6.09 8.97 10.64
N LEU A 165 -5.74 9.61 9.53
CA LEU A 165 -6.63 10.50 8.80
C LEU A 165 -7.85 9.73 8.25
N ILE A 166 -7.62 8.59 7.61
CA ILE A 166 -8.70 7.72 7.10
C ILE A 166 -9.60 7.25 8.24
N ALA A 167 -9.03 6.82 9.36
CA ALA A 167 -9.76 6.40 10.54
C ALA A 167 -10.59 7.54 11.15
N PHE A 168 -10.03 8.75 11.22
CA PHE A 168 -10.78 9.94 11.63
C PHE A 168 -11.98 10.21 10.72
N LEU A 169 -11.79 10.16 9.40
CA LEU A 169 -12.87 10.34 8.41
C LEU A 169 -13.94 9.25 8.56
N ALA A 170 -13.53 8.00 8.70
CA ALA A 170 -14.43 6.86 8.95
C ALA A 170 -15.25 7.07 10.22
N GLY A 171 -14.60 7.52 11.30
CA GLY A 171 -15.22 7.78 12.59
C GLY A 171 -16.20 8.96 12.61
N THR A 172 -16.15 9.88 11.61
CA THR A 172 -17.02 11.07 11.61
C THR A 172 -18.51 10.73 11.54
N LEU A 173 -18.87 9.69 10.79
CA LEU A 173 -20.27 9.26 10.64
C LEU A 173 -20.85 8.75 11.97
N PRO A 174 -20.26 7.74 12.65
CA PRO A 174 -20.74 7.27 13.95
C PRO A 174 -20.66 8.34 15.04
N SER A 175 -19.59 9.14 15.08
CA SER A 175 -19.43 10.22 16.05
C SER A 175 -20.53 11.28 15.93
N ARG A 176 -20.93 11.63 14.69
CA ARG A 176 -22.07 12.55 14.45
C ARG A 176 -23.39 11.93 14.90
N ARG A 177 -23.61 10.63 14.69
CA ARG A 177 -24.82 9.95 15.17
C ARG A 177 -24.88 9.98 16.69
N ALA A 178 -23.80 9.58 17.38
CA ALA A 178 -23.71 9.63 18.83
C ALA A 178 -23.97 11.04 19.39
N SER A 179 -23.36 12.07 18.78
CA SER A 179 -23.51 13.46 19.22
C SER A 179 -24.92 14.01 19.08
N LYS A 180 -25.71 13.46 18.16
CA LYS A 180 -27.10 13.91 17.89
C LYS A 180 -28.17 13.13 18.67
N LEU A 181 -27.79 12.08 19.43
CA LEU A 181 -28.76 11.34 20.26
C LEU A 181 -29.53 12.28 21.18
N ASP A 182 -30.85 12.09 21.25
CA ASP A 182 -31.71 12.79 22.22
C ASP A 182 -31.58 12.12 23.56
N PRO A 183 -31.27 12.86 24.66
CA PRO A 183 -31.15 12.29 25.98
C PRO A 183 -32.42 11.57 26.49
N ILE A 184 -33.62 12.12 26.14
CA ILE A 184 -34.90 11.57 26.58
C ILE A 184 -35.16 10.23 25.88
N GLU A 185 -34.98 10.19 24.55
CA GLU A 185 -35.14 8.97 23.77
C GLU A 185 -34.10 7.90 24.15
N ALA A 186 -32.83 8.31 24.35
CA ALA A 186 -31.76 7.41 24.72
C ALA A 186 -31.95 6.74 26.10
N LEU A 187 -32.58 7.44 27.06
CA LEU A 187 -32.92 6.91 28.40
C LEU A 187 -34.17 6.03 28.38
N ARG A 188 -35.04 6.18 27.38
CA ARG A 188 -36.27 5.39 27.19
C ARG A 188 -36.02 4.10 26.39
N TYR A 189 -34.84 3.97 25.80
CA TYR A 189 -34.45 2.80 25.02
C TYR A 189 -34.25 1.59 25.96
N GLU A 190 -35.14 0.59 25.81
CA GLU A 190 -35.00 -0.75 26.42
C GLU A 190 -34.21 -1.68 25.52
#